data_8782170431d638de8f2460aaf405076c
#
_entry.id   8782170431d638de8f2460aaf405076c
#
_cell.length_a   1.000
_cell.length_b   1.000
_cell.length_c   1.000
_cell.angle_alpha   90.00
_cell.angle_beta   90.00
_cell.angle_gamma   90.00
#
_symmetry.space_group_name_H-M   'P 1'
#
loop_
_entity.id
_entity.type
_entity.pdbx_description
1 polymer ?
#
loop_
_entity_poly.entity_id
_entity_poly.type
_entity_poly.pdbx_seq_one_letter_code
_entity_poly.pdbx_strand_id
1 'polypeptide(L)'
;VRNLFVVLAFALFATGLSAQQDTLKYRISLKDKAATIYSLKKPEAFLSKRAIERREKQQLSVDSTDLPVCRKYVDEICRQGVHFVVAGKWDNFVTVSCNDSNVIERIAELPFVRFTEKVWTSPGLDKPSMSTSRDSLLNHLTICSDSIYGVATRQIEISNGDKLHKAGFRGEGMVIAVIDAGFHNVDRMPAMKNIHILGEKDFVNSEADLFAESTHGMGVLSCIAMNQPNMMTGTAPDASFWLLRSEDEYSENLVEQDYWAAAVEFADSVGADVINTSLGYYVFDDHTKNYKYCDLNGHHALMSREASKVADKGMVLVCSAGNAGMGPWKKITPPGDAENVLTVGAIDKKGVLAPFSSIGNTTDNRIKPDVVAVGLKADLMRSDGGQGYGNGTSFASPIMCGMVACLWEACPKLTAKELINLVRQSGDRVACPDNIYGYGIPDMWKAYQTYKSDLNK
;
A
#
# COMPACT_ATOMS: atom_id res chain seq x y z
N VAL A 1 61.64 36.09 -37.69
CA VAL A 1 61.01 34.81 -38.05
C VAL A 1 60.09 34.42 -36.92
N ARG A 2 58.78 34.64 -37.09
CA ARG A 2 57.72 34.38 -36.08
C ARG A 2 56.90 33.20 -36.53
N ASN A 3 56.98 32.05 -35.85
CA ASN A 3 56.18 30.88 -36.11
C ASN A 3 54.79 31.05 -35.48
N LEU A 4 53.76 31.03 -36.33
CA LEU A 4 52.37 31.08 -35.95
C LEU A 4 51.89 29.64 -35.80
N PHE A 5 51.61 29.20 -34.56
CA PHE A 5 50.92 27.93 -34.31
C PHE A 5 49.41 28.15 -34.38
N VAL A 6 48.76 27.54 -35.37
CA VAL A 6 47.33 27.45 -35.46
C VAL A 6 46.88 26.21 -34.67
N VAL A 7 46.22 26.46 -33.54
CA VAL A 7 45.55 25.39 -32.77
C VAL A 7 44.15 25.24 -33.33
N LEU A 8 43.90 24.13 -34.03
CA LEU A 8 42.56 23.71 -34.40
C LEU A 8 41.87 23.10 -33.16
N ALA A 9 40.91 23.82 -32.57
CA ALA A 9 40.06 23.29 -31.55
C ALA A 9 38.95 22.42 -32.22
N PHE A 10 39.05 21.12 -32.10
CA PHE A 10 37.93 20.22 -32.41
C PHE A 10 36.89 20.33 -31.30
N ALA A 11 35.82 21.05 -31.58
CA ALA A 11 34.60 20.98 -30.75
C ALA A 11 33.93 19.62 -30.96
N LEU A 12 34.14 18.71 -30.05
CA LEU A 12 33.33 17.51 -29.92
C LEU A 12 31.91 17.90 -29.49
N PHE A 13 31.01 18.00 -30.43
CA PHE A 13 29.58 17.99 -30.15
C PHE A 13 29.25 16.59 -29.64
N ALA A 14 29.24 16.39 -28.35
CA ALA A 14 28.53 15.28 -27.72
C ALA A 14 27.06 15.52 -27.94
N THR A 15 26.50 14.98 -29.00
CA THR A 15 25.05 14.80 -29.14
C THR A 15 24.67 13.76 -28.08
N GLY A 16 24.22 14.24 -26.90
CA GLY A 16 23.54 13.39 -25.96
C GLY A 16 22.34 12.79 -26.68
N LEU A 17 22.42 11.53 -27.06
CA LEU A 17 21.22 10.74 -27.33
C LEU A 17 20.46 10.71 -26.01
N SER A 18 19.48 11.60 -25.86
CA SER A 18 18.40 11.41 -24.91
C SER A 18 17.76 10.08 -25.30
N ALA A 19 17.91 9.05 -24.47
CA ALA A 19 17.17 7.82 -24.66
C ALA A 19 15.70 8.21 -24.71
N GLN A 20 15.04 7.96 -25.84
CA GLN A 20 13.63 8.27 -26.00
C GLN A 20 12.89 7.45 -24.96
N GLN A 21 12.21 8.11 -24.03
CA GLN A 21 11.44 7.46 -22.99
C GLN A 21 10.29 6.69 -23.64
N ASP A 22 10.08 5.43 -23.22
CA ASP A 22 8.98 4.61 -23.73
C ASP A 22 7.63 5.30 -23.49
N THR A 23 6.74 5.19 -24.47
CA THR A 23 5.46 5.89 -24.48
C THR A 23 4.26 5.01 -24.13
N LEU A 24 4.46 3.68 -24.05
CA LEU A 24 3.42 2.70 -23.80
C LEU A 24 3.88 1.69 -22.75
N LYS A 25 2.95 1.22 -21.89
CA LYS A 25 3.20 0.04 -21.03
C LYS A 25 2.10 -0.99 -21.24
N TYR A 26 2.49 -2.25 -21.23
CA TYR A 26 1.60 -3.40 -21.42
C TYR A 26 1.83 -4.43 -20.33
N ARG A 27 0.74 -4.95 -19.77
CA ARG A 27 0.72 -6.16 -18.93
C ARG A 27 0.64 -7.37 -19.82
N ILE A 28 1.56 -8.29 -19.64
CA ILE A 28 1.65 -9.58 -20.33
C ILE A 28 1.28 -10.66 -19.32
N SER A 29 0.09 -11.21 -19.40
CA SER A 29 -0.34 -12.32 -18.56
C SER A 29 0.22 -13.63 -19.05
N LEU A 30 0.76 -14.44 -18.14
CA LEU A 30 1.43 -15.70 -18.45
C LEU A 30 0.52 -16.89 -18.12
N LYS A 31 0.64 -17.99 -18.88
CA LYS A 31 -0.15 -19.22 -18.69
C LYS A 31 0.29 -20.03 -17.49
N ASP A 32 1.60 -20.08 -17.25
CA ASP A 32 2.21 -20.96 -16.25
C ASP A 32 3.57 -20.44 -15.77
N LYS A 33 4.22 -21.22 -14.92
CA LYS A 33 5.59 -21.02 -14.42
C LYS A 33 6.46 -22.26 -14.69
N ALA A 34 6.15 -23.04 -15.72
CA ALA A 34 6.72 -24.36 -15.95
C ALA A 34 8.25 -24.36 -16.11
N ALA A 35 8.82 -23.28 -16.66
CA ALA A 35 10.26 -23.15 -16.83
C ALA A 35 10.98 -22.45 -15.65
N THR A 36 10.35 -22.34 -14.47
CA THR A 36 10.99 -21.77 -13.28
C THR A 36 12.14 -22.62 -12.77
N ILE A 37 13.16 -21.97 -12.24
CA ILE A 37 14.28 -22.62 -11.55
C ILE A 37 14.02 -22.83 -10.04
N TYR A 38 12.95 -22.22 -9.54
CA TYR A 38 12.58 -22.28 -8.12
C TYR A 38 11.76 -23.53 -7.80
N SER A 39 11.83 -23.98 -6.55
CA SER A 39 11.10 -25.15 -6.08
C SER A 39 10.36 -24.82 -4.78
N LEU A 40 9.12 -25.31 -4.66
CA LEU A 40 8.33 -25.19 -3.44
C LEU A 40 8.98 -25.88 -2.24
N LYS A 41 9.92 -26.82 -2.47
CA LYS A 41 10.69 -27.50 -1.41
C LYS A 41 11.84 -26.65 -0.86
N LYS A 42 12.13 -25.50 -1.48
CA LYS A 42 13.18 -24.56 -1.09
C LYS A 42 12.64 -23.12 -1.08
N PRO A 43 11.64 -22.82 -0.24
CA PRO A 43 11.00 -21.50 -0.22
C PRO A 43 11.97 -20.38 0.18
N GLU A 44 13.04 -20.68 0.91
CA GLU A 44 14.10 -19.75 1.29
C GLU A 44 14.84 -19.12 0.11
N ALA A 45 14.67 -19.65 -1.09
CA ALA A 45 15.22 -19.06 -2.32
C ALA A 45 14.44 -17.83 -2.82
N PHE A 46 13.22 -17.59 -2.33
CA PHE A 46 12.35 -16.51 -2.79
C PHE A 46 11.46 -15.89 -1.69
N LEU A 47 11.48 -16.43 -0.47
CA LEU A 47 10.82 -15.87 0.71
C LEU A 47 11.86 -15.68 1.83
N SER A 48 11.74 -14.58 2.57
CA SER A 48 12.55 -14.37 3.76
C SER A 48 12.22 -15.41 4.84
N LYS A 49 13.14 -15.62 5.78
CA LYS A 49 12.92 -16.48 6.96
C LYS A 49 11.63 -16.07 7.68
N ARG A 50 11.41 -14.76 7.90
CA ARG A 50 10.22 -14.22 8.56
C ARG A 50 8.92 -14.57 7.79
N ALA A 51 8.94 -14.50 6.46
CA ALA A 51 7.80 -14.87 5.63
C ALA A 51 7.45 -16.36 5.74
N ILE A 52 8.45 -17.21 5.85
CA ILE A 52 8.28 -18.66 6.06
C ILE A 52 7.72 -18.92 7.45
N GLU A 53 8.34 -18.38 8.50
CA GLU A 53 7.90 -18.52 9.91
C GLU A 53 6.46 -18.01 10.12
N ARG A 54 6.06 -16.89 9.46
CA ARG A 54 4.69 -16.39 9.50
C ARG A 54 3.69 -17.41 8.94
N ARG A 55 4.02 -18.09 7.83
CA ARG A 55 3.17 -19.15 7.25
C ARG A 55 3.10 -20.36 8.15
N GLU A 56 4.23 -20.84 8.64
CA GLU A 56 4.33 -21.99 9.54
C GLU A 56 3.48 -21.77 10.81
N LYS A 57 3.59 -20.59 11.42
CA LYS A 57 2.81 -20.21 12.60
C LYS A 57 1.30 -20.26 12.37
N GLN A 58 0.86 -19.95 11.15
CA GLN A 58 -0.55 -19.96 10.76
C GLN A 58 -0.97 -21.24 10.02
N GLN A 59 -0.07 -22.24 9.92
CA GLN A 59 -0.28 -23.51 9.21
C GLN A 59 -0.64 -23.34 7.73
N LEU A 60 -0.07 -22.31 7.08
CA LEU A 60 -0.25 -22.01 5.67
C LEU A 60 0.88 -22.64 4.85
N SER A 61 0.54 -23.31 3.76
CA SER A 61 1.53 -23.88 2.85
C SER A 61 2.02 -22.86 1.82
N VAL A 62 3.29 -23.01 1.42
CA VAL A 62 3.80 -22.34 0.21
C VAL A 62 3.28 -23.09 -1.00
N ASP A 63 2.70 -22.38 -1.98
CA ASP A 63 2.08 -22.92 -3.17
C ASP A 63 2.66 -22.36 -4.49
N SER A 64 2.13 -22.80 -5.62
CA SER A 64 2.63 -22.39 -6.94
C SER A 64 2.50 -20.88 -7.22
N THR A 65 1.59 -20.18 -6.54
CA THR A 65 1.45 -18.73 -6.69
C THR A 65 2.64 -18.00 -6.07
N ASP A 66 3.27 -18.58 -5.04
CA ASP A 66 4.45 -17.99 -4.37
C ASP A 66 5.72 -18.03 -5.23
N LEU A 67 5.79 -18.96 -6.19
CA LEU A 67 6.95 -19.06 -7.08
C LEU A 67 7.12 -17.75 -7.88
N PRO A 68 8.34 -17.21 -7.98
CA PRO A 68 8.63 -16.07 -8.85
C PRO A 68 8.22 -16.33 -10.30
N VAL A 69 7.88 -15.26 -11.01
CA VAL A 69 7.66 -15.31 -12.48
C VAL A 69 8.88 -15.93 -13.17
N CYS A 70 8.62 -16.77 -14.17
CA CYS A 70 9.68 -17.49 -14.86
C CYS A 70 10.65 -16.55 -15.57
N ARG A 71 11.90 -16.49 -15.11
CA ARG A 71 12.93 -15.61 -15.66
C ARG A 71 13.15 -15.83 -17.15
N LYS A 72 13.09 -17.07 -17.63
CA LYS A 72 13.24 -17.39 -19.06
C LYS A 72 12.14 -16.75 -19.90
N TYR A 73 10.91 -16.66 -19.37
CA TYR A 73 9.81 -16.00 -20.06
C TYR A 73 10.02 -14.48 -20.10
N VAL A 74 10.47 -13.88 -19.00
CA VAL A 74 10.82 -12.46 -18.95
C VAL A 74 11.92 -12.13 -19.96
N ASP A 75 12.99 -12.92 -19.98
CA ASP A 75 14.11 -12.72 -20.91
C ASP A 75 13.68 -12.88 -22.39
N GLU A 76 12.76 -13.81 -22.69
CA GLU A 76 12.24 -14.00 -24.04
C GLU A 76 11.34 -12.85 -24.49
N ILE A 77 10.49 -12.33 -23.58
CA ILE A 77 9.68 -11.14 -23.82
C ILE A 77 10.59 -9.93 -24.09
N CYS A 78 11.61 -9.70 -23.26
CA CYS A 78 12.52 -8.56 -23.42
C CYS A 78 13.35 -8.64 -24.71
N ARG A 79 13.69 -9.85 -25.20
CA ARG A 79 14.37 -10.02 -26.51
C ARG A 79 13.53 -9.56 -27.69
N GLN A 80 12.22 -9.40 -27.53
CA GLN A 80 11.37 -8.83 -28.59
C GLN A 80 11.57 -7.32 -28.77
N GLY A 81 12.35 -6.66 -27.92
CA GLY A 81 12.65 -5.22 -27.99
C GLY A 81 11.79 -4.36 -27.08
N VAL A 82 11.37 -4.91 -25.96
CA VAL A 82 10.65 -4.18 -24.88
C VAL A 82 11.49 -4.14 -23.61
N HIS A 83 11.21 -3.18 -22.72
CA HIS A 83 11.89 -3.03 -21.44
C HIS A 83 11.02 -3.56 -20.30
N PHE A 84 11.64 -4.29 -19.37
CA PHE A 84 10.98 -4.77 -18.16
C PHE A 84 10.62 -3.60 -17.23
N VAL A 85 9.42 -3.64 -16.67
CA VAL A 85 8.92 -2.65 -15.69
C VAL A 85 8.74 -3.33 -14.33
N VAL A 86 7.73 -4.19 -14.17
CA VAL A 86 7.47 -4.97 -12.96
C VAL A 86 6.94 -6.35 -13.32
N ALA A 87 6.87 -7.25 -12.33
CA ALA A 87 6.21 -8.54 -12.47
C ALA A 87 5.44 -8.89 -11.20
N GLY A 88 4.28 -9.51 -11.37
CA GLY A 88 3.47 -10.06 -10.29
C GLY A 88 3.47 -11.58 -10.32
N LYS A 89 3.81 -12.19 -9.17
CA LYS A 89 3.91 -13.67 -9.05
C LYS A 89 2.55 -14.32 -8.81
N TRP A 90 1.64 -13.68 -8.06
CA TRP A 90 0.37 -14.31 -7.68
C TRP A 90 -0.63 -14.37 -8.82
N ASP A 91 -0.70 -13.34 -9.67
CA ASP A 91 -1.52 -13.33 -10.91
C ASP A 91 -0.71 -13.69 -12.17
N ASN A 92 0.59 -13.96 -11.99
CA ASN A 92 1.54 -14.43 -13.01
C ASN A 92 1.59 -13.55 -14.26
N PHE A 93 2.08 -12.32 -14.10
CA PHE A 93 2.22 -11.36 -15.19
C PHE A 93 3.59 -10.68 -15.21
N VAL A 94 3.90 -10.07 -16.34
CA VAL A 94 5.04 -9.18 -16.55
C VAL A 94 4.53 -7.90 -17.19
N THR A 95 4.90 -6.74 -16.65
CA THR A 95 4.63 -5.45 -17.28
C THR A 95 5.90 -4.95 -17.95
N VAL A 96 5.74 -4.54 -19.19
CA VAL A 96 6.82 -4.04 -20.05
C VAL A 96 6.49 -2.68 -20.63
N SER A 97 7.53 -1.93 -21.01
CA SER A 97 7.39 -0.67 -21.74
C SER A 97 7.97 -0.76 -23.16
N CYS A 98 7.41 0.01 -24.08
CA CYS A 98 7.84 0.09 -25.48
C CYS A 98 7.38 1.39 -26.15
N ASN A 99 7.94 1.67 -27.34
CA ASN A 99 7.52 2.77 -28.20
C ASN A 99 6.67 2.33 -29.40
N ASP A 100 6.68 1.02 -29.72
CA ASP A 100 5.94 0.45 -30.85
C ASP A 100 5.01 -0.67 -30.37
N SER A 101 3.70 -0.49 -30.58
CA SER A 101 2.71 -1.50 -30.21
C SER A 101 2.77 -2.77 -31.04
N ASN A 102 3.36 -2.74 -32.25
CA ASN A 102 3.48 -3.94 -33.11
C ASN A 102 4.33 -5.04 -32.46
N VAL A 103 5.26 -4.68 -31.57
CA VAL A 103 6.04 -5.66 -30.81
C VAL A 103 5.16 -6.54 -29.93
N ILE A 104 4.06 -5.97 -29.42
CA ILE A 104 3.13 -6.66 -28.51
C ILE A 104 2.36 -7.77 -29.24
N GLU A 105 2.06 -7.62 -30.53
CA GLU A 105 1.44 -8.67 -31.34
C GLU A 105 2.34 -9.91 -31.40
N ARG A 106 3.65 -9.73 -31.64
CA ARG A 106 4.62 -10.83 -31.62
C ARG A 106 4.75 -11.47 -30.23
N ILE A 107 4.72 -10.68 -29.17
CA ILE A 107 4.74 -11.19 -27.79
C ILE A 107 3.48 -12.02 -27.49
N ALA A 108 2.30 -11.59 -27.99
CA ALA A 108 1.05 -12.30 -27.79
C ALA A 108 1.03 -13.71 -28.43
N GLU A 109 1.86 -13.94 -29.47
CA GLU A 109 2.01 -15.24 -30.12
C GLU A 109 2.94 -16.21 -29.37
N LEU A 110 3.67 -15.74 -28.36
CA LEU A 110 4.56 -16.62 -27.58
C LEU A 110 3.74 -17.69 -26.84
N PRO A 111 4.17 -18.95 -26.86
CA PRO A 111 3.35 -20.08 -26.39
C PRO A 111 2.95 -20.02 -24.93
N PHE A 112 3.72 -19.31 -24.09
CA PHE A 112 3.50 -19.14 -22.67
C PHE A 112 2.70 -17.86 -22.33
N VAL A 113 2.37 -17.00 -23.31
CA VAL A 113 1.54 -15.81 -23.11
C VAL A 113 0.06 -16.17 -23.20
N ARG A 114 -0.73 -15.69 -22.24
CA ARG A 114 -2.18 -15.89 -22.17
C ARG A 114 -2.93 -14.78 -22.90
N PHE A 115 -2.64 -13.52 -22.54
CA PHE A 115 -3.14 -12.30 -23.19
C PHE A 115 -2.23 -11.13 -22.86
N THR A 116 -2.42 -10.04 -23.60
CA THR A 116 -1.75 -8.75 -23.39
C THR A 116 -2.78 -7.65 -23.15
N GLU A 117 -2.47 -6.68 -22.29
CA GLU A 117 -3.34 -5.55 -22.02
C GLU A 117 -2.51 -4.26 -21.95
N LYS A 118 -2.96 -3.21 -22.67
CA LYS A 118 -2.36 -1.88 -22.52
C LYS A 118 -2.79 -1.28 -21.19
N VAL A 119 -1.81 -0.94 -20.34
CA VAL A 119 -2.04 -0.44 -18.98
C VAL A 119 -1.62 1.00 -18.77
N TRP A 120 -0.88 1.59 -19.72
CA TRP A 120 -0.45 2.98 -19.62
C TRP A 120 -0.08 3.55 -20.99
N THR A 121 -0.32 4.84 -21.14
CA THR A 121 0.16 5.66 -22.27
C THR A 121 0.77 6.93 -21.70
N SER A 122 1.94 7.30 -22.19
CA SER A 122 2.62 8.53 -21.76
C SER A 122 1.69 9.75 -21.92
N PRO A 123 1.55 10.59 -20.89
CA PRO A 123 0.70 11.79 -20.98
C PRO A 123 1.26 12.88 -21.90
N GLY A 124 2.39 12.65 -22.58
CA GLY A 124 3.06 13.64 -23.43
C GLY A 124 3.92 14.62 -22.65
N LEU A 125 4.55 15.57 -23.38
CA LEU A 125 5.51 16.53 -22.82
C LEU A 125 4.88 17.65 -21.96
N ASP A 126 3.56 17.70 -21.84
CA ASP A 126 2.86 18.82 -21.20
C ASP A 126 2.66 18.68 -19.68
N LYS A 127 3.08 17.58 -19.08
CA LYS A 127 3.07 17.47 -17.61
C LYS A 127 4.41 18.02 -17.05
N PRO A 128 4.36 19.01 -16.16
CA PRO A 128 5.57 19.52 -15.56
C PRO A 128 6.24 18.41 -14.77
N SER A 129 7.51 18.12 -15.10
CA SER A 129 8.41 17.43 -14.19
C SER A 129 8.60 18.37 -12.99
N MET A 130 7.77 18.23 -11.97
CA MET A 130 8.04 18.89 -10.71
C MET A 130 9.15 18.12 -10.03
N SER A 131 10.38 18.60 -10.21
CA SER A 131 11.41 18.42 -9.21
C SER A 131 10.85 19.06 -7.93
N THR A 132 10.30 18.25 -7.05
CA THR A 132 9.88 18.71 -5.74
C THR A 132 11.15 19.06 -4.96
N SER A 133 11.47 20.37 -4.93
CA SER A 133 12.48 20.85 -3.99
C SER A 133 11.99 20.46 -2.61
N ARG A 134 12.78 19.66 -1.89
CA ARG A 134 12.42 19.25 -0.52
C ARG A 134 12.20 20.48 0.35
N ASP A 135 11.04 20.55 0.98
CA ASP A 135 10.62 21.65 1.86
C ASP A 135 11.66 21.93 2.96
N SER A 136 11.77 23.19 3.37
CA SER A 136 12.50 23.54 4.57
C SER A 136 11.78 23.00 5.80
N LEU A 137 12.49 22.23 6.63
CA LEU A 137 11.92 21.63 7.83
C LEU A 137 11.72 22.69 8.92
N LEU A 138 10.52 22.78 9.46
CA LEU A 138 10.20 23.49 10.69
C LEU A 138 10.36 22.49 11.85
N ASN A 139 11.30 22.74 12.75
CA ASN A 139 11.50 21.87 13.93
C ASN A 139 10.59 22.32 15.09
N HIS A 140 9.30 22.52 14.86
CA HIS A 140 8.35 23.02 15.84
C HIS A 140 7.24 22.02 16.14
N LEU A 141 7.58 20.96 16.88
CA LEU A 141 6.58 20.18 17.58
C LEU A 141 6.19 20.93 18.87
N THR A 142 4.91 21.10 19.07
CA THR A 142 4.38 21.77 20.26
C THR A 142 3.84 20.74 21.25
N ILE A 143 4.22 20.82 22.50
CA ILE A 143 3.58 20.08 23.60
C ILE A 143 2.14 20.61 23.72
N CYS A 144 1.17 19.72 23.52
CA CYS A 144 -0.23 20.13 23.40
C CYS A 144 -1.14 19.51 24.46
N SER A 145 -0.67 18.52 25.22
CA SER A 145 -1.48 17.88 26.25
C SER A 145 -0.64 17.10 27.26
N ASP A 146 -1.23 16.78 28.41
CA ASP A 146 -0.62 15.84 29.38
C ASP A 146 -0.69 14.36 28.92
N SER A 147 -1.47 14.07 27.90
CA SER A 147 -1.53 12.74 27.30
C SER A 147 -0.26 12.42 26.52
N ILE A 148 0.28 11.21 26.68
CA ILE A 148 1.42 10.73 25.91
C ILE A 148 1.16 10.73 24.39
N TYR A 149 -0.11 10.73 23.97
CA TYR A 149 -0.50 10.73 22.55
C TYR A 149 -0.56 12.15 21.96
N GLY A 150 -0.46 13.21 22.79
CA GLY A 150 -0.52 14.60 22.34
C GLY A 150 -1.81 14.89 21.56
N VAL A 151 -1.68 15.47 20.35
CA VAL A 151 -2.84 15.77 19.48
C VAL A 151 -3.59 14.52 19.05
N ALA A 152 -2.93 13.36 18.94
CA ALA A 152 -3.52 12.11 18.48
C ALA A 152 -4.37 11.38 19.55
N THR A 153 -4.50 11.92 20.77
CA THR A 153 -5.17 11.25 21.88
C THR A 153 -6.53 10.67 21.48
N ARG A 154 -7.41 11.48 20.92
CA ARG A 154 -8.78 11.04 20.65
C ARG A 154 -8.89 9.98 19.55
N GLN A 155 -8.02 10.02 18.53
CA GLN A 155 -8.06 9.04 17.45
C GLN A 155 -7.57 7.64 17.88
N ILE A 156 -6.84 7.56 19.00
CA ILE A 156 -6.41 6.30 19.63
C ILE A 156 -7.44 5.81 20.63
N GLU A 157 -7.93 6.72 21.51
CA GLU A 157 -8.86 6.37 22.59
C GLU A 157 -10.24 5.96 22.09
N ILE A 158 -10.69 6.46 20.93
CA ILE A 158 -12.03 6.15 20.41
C ILE A 158 -12.23 4.64 20.15
N SER A 159 -11.14 3.91 19.87
CA SER A 159 -11.11 2.45 19.72
C SER A 159 -10.54 1.71 20.95
N ASN A 160 -10.40 2.37 22.10
CA ASN A 160 -9.74 1.82 23.29
C ASN A 160 -8.30 1.32 23.03
N GLY A 161 -7.59 1.88 22.02
CA GLY A 161 -6.22 1.54 21.69
C GLY A 161 -5.22 1.93 22.79
N ASP A 162 -5.53 3.00 23.55
CA ASP A 162 -4.76 3.41 24.72
C ASP A 162 -4.66 2.32 25.79
N LYS A 163 -5.69 1.46 25.91
CA LYS A 163 -5.69 0.34 26.84
C LYS A 163 -4.74 -0.79 26.42
N LEU A 164 -4.62 -1.04 25.09
CA LEU A 164 -3.58 -1.96 24.58
C LEU A 164 -2.18 -1.42 24.87
N HIS A 165 -1.95 -0.13 24.60
CA HIS A 165 -0.66 0.51 24.86
C HIS A 165 -0.31 0.49 26.36
N LYS A 166 -1.27 0.76 27.24
CA LYS A 166 -1.08 0.66 28.70
C LYS A 166 -0.79 -0.77 29.17
N ALA A 167 -1.26 -1.76 28.44
CA ALA A 167 -0.95 -3.18 28.68
C ALA A 167 0.40 -3.63 28.09
N GLY A 168 1.13 -2.72 27.40
CA GLY A 168 2.45 -2.98 26.82
C GLY A 168 2.44 -3.31 25.32
N PHE A 169 1.28 -3.41 24.68
CA PHE A 169 1.16 -3.77 23.26
C PHE A 169 1.15 -2.50 22.39
N ARG A 170 2.30 -2.19 21.77
CA ARG A 170 2.54 -0.96 21.00
C ARG A 170 3.05 -1.25 19.58
N GLY A 171 2.97 -2.51 19.14
CA GLY A 171 3.45 -2.99 17.84
C GLY A 171 4.86 -3.58 17.88
N GLU A 172 5.43 -3.85 19.06
CA GLU A 172 6.78 -4.42 19.17
C GLU A 172 6.86 -5.78 18.46
N GLY A 173 7.90 -5.95 17.65
CA GLY A 173 8.12 -7.16 16.86
C GLY A 173 7.22 -7.31 15.63
N MET A 174 6.24 -6.43 15.44
CA MET A 174 5.39 -6.39 14.24
C MET A 174 6.07 -5.65 13.10
N VAL A 175 5.89 -6.14 11.88
CA VAL A 175 6.38 -5.48 10.66
C VAL A 175 5.20 -5.00 9.83
N ILE A 176 5.15 -3.70 9.60
CA ILE A 176 4.09 -3.04 8.81
C ILE A 176 4.68 -2.56 7.48
N ALA A 177 4.09 -2.95 6.37
CA ALA A 177 4.38 -2.35 5.07
C ALA A 177 3.37 -1.22 4.80
N VAL A 178 3.87 -0.02 4.49
CA VAL A 178 3.05 1.12 4.07
C VAL A 178 3.23 1.29 2.57
N ILE A 179 2.15 1.07 1.81
CA ILE A 179 2.12 1.20 0.34
C ILE A 179 1.39 2.49 -0.01
N ASP A 180 2.10 3.44 -0.64
CA ASP A 180 1.60 4.79 -0.87
C ASP A 180 2.30 5.47 -2.07
N ALA A 181 2.07 6.78 -2.28
CA ALA A 181 2.59 7.57 -3.39
C ALA A 181 4.01 8.13 -3.16
N GLY A 182 4.54 8.08 -1.94
CA GLY A 182 5.84 8.62 -1.56
C GLY A 182 5.90 8.97 -0.08
N PHE A 183 7.09 9.33 0.42
CA PHE A 183 7.33 9.53 1.85
C PHE A 183 8.19 10.78 2.09
N HIS A 184 7.71 11.91 1.59
CA HIS A 184 8.46 13.17 1.55
C HIS A 184 9.06 13.55 2.92
N ASN A 185 10.38 13.81 2.94
CA ASN A 185 11.15 14.23 4.11
C ASN A 185 11.19 13.24 5.32
N VAL A 186 10.65 12.04 5.25
CA VAL A 186 10.68 11.08 6.36
C VAL A 186 12.09 10.80 6.85
N ASP A 187 13.06 10.70 5.94
CA ASP A 187 14.49 10.46 6.20
C ASP A 187 15.18 11.63 6.93
N ARG A 188 14.64 12.86 6.83
CA ARG A 188 15.25 14.09 7.34
C ARG A 188 14.51 14.67 8.55
N MET A 189 13.25 14.29 8.75
CA MET A 189 12.37 14.88 9.77
C MET A 189 12.81 14.45 11.19
N PRO A 190 13.28 15.37 12.06
CA PRO A 190 13.77 14.99 13.40
C PRO A 190 12.73 14.22 14.23
N ALA A 191 11.44 14.53 14.04
CA ALA A 191 10.35 13.87 14.75
C ALA A 191 10.18 12.40 14.35
N MET A 192 10.64 12.00 13.14
CA MET A 192 10.55 10.64 12.62
C MET A 192 11.86 9.85 12.75
N LYS A 193 12.91 10.46 13.30
CA LYS A 193 14.24 9.84 13.39
C LYS A 193 14.26 8.49 14.14
N ASN A 194 13.34 8.30 15.07
CA ASN A 194 13.28 7.08 15.89
C ASN A 194 12.37 5.99 15.31
N ILE A 195 11.76 6.23 14.15
CA ILE A 195 10.96 5.21 13.46
C ILE A 195 11.89 4.13 12.93
N HIS A 196 11.58 2.87 13.21
CA HIS A 196 12.39 1.73 12.77
C HIS A 196 12.03 1.33 11.33
N ILE A 197 12.64 1.98 10.33
CA ILE A 197 12.48 1.69 8.90
C ILE A 197 13.44 0.55 8.54
N LEU A 198 12.90 -0.59 8.08
CA LEU A 198 13.65 -1.76 7.64
C LEU A 198 14.20 -1.61 6.23
N GLY A 199 13.54 -0.80 5.41
CA GLY A 199 13.93 -0.50 4.05
C GLY A 199 12.80 0.15 3.27
N GLU A 200 13.10 0.43 2.01
CA GLU A 200 12.20 1.14 1.11
C GLU A 200 12.29 0.55 -0.30
N LYS A 201 11.24 0.74 -1.10
CA LYS A 201 11.28 0.38 -2.52
C LYS A 201 10.28 1.20 -3.33
N ASP A 202 10.76 1.73 -4.46
CA ASP A 202 9.93 2.39 -5.46
C ASP A 202 9.63 1.42 -6.62
N PHE A 203 8.34 1.17 -6.90
CA PHE A 203 7.88 0.33 -8.01
C PHE A 203 7.48 1.15 -9.23
N VAL A 204 7.31 2.46 -9.08
CA VAL A 204 6.97 3.40 -10.16
C VAL A 204 8.21 3.80 -10.93
N ASN A 205 9.25 4.22 -10.20
CA ASN A 205 10.53 4.63 -10.75
C ASN A 205 11.68 4.26 -9.79
N SER A 206 12.41 3.21 -10.10
CA SER A 206 13.50 2.69 -9.27
C SER A 206 14.70 3.64 -9.11
N GLU A 207 14.77 4.71 -9.91
CA GLU A 207 15.85 5.71 -9.85
C GLU A 207 15.42 6.98 -9.08
N ALA A 208 14.14 7.10 -8.71
CA ALA A 208 13.64 8.23 -7.96
C ALA A 208 14.03 8.15 -6.48
N ASP A 209 14.15 9.31 -5.84
CA ASP A 209 14.28 9.42 -4.39
C ASP A 209 12.89 9.38 -3.76
N LEU A 210 12.52 8.24 -3.19
CA LEU A 210 11.23 7.99 -2.54
C LEU A 210 10.88 9.06 -1.49
N PHE A 211 11.90 9.65 -0.85
CA PHE A 211 11.73 10.72 0.13
C PHE A 211 11.62 12.12 -0.47
N ALA A 212 11.73 12.26 -1.78
CA ALA A 212 11.42 13.49 -2.51
C ALA A 212 10.03 13.45 -3.16
N GLU A 213 9.38 12.28 -3.15
CA GLU A 213 8.06 12.07 -3.73
C GLU A 213 6.93 12.51 -2.76
N SER A 214 5.70 12.19 -3.05
CA SER A 214 4.47 12.62 -2.37
C SER A 214 4.56 12.80 -0.84
N THR A 215 3.87 13.81 -0.34
CA THR A 215 3.69 14.05 1.11
C THR A 215 2.62 13.14 1.74
N HIS A 216 1.79 12.46 0.92
CA HIS A 216 0.64 11.70 1.39
C HIS A 216 1.07 10.51 2.25
N GLY A 217 1.97 9.65 1.77
CA GLY A 217 2.44 8.50 2.53
C GLY A 217 3.23 8.86 3.79
N MET A 218 3.88 10.03 3.81
CA MET A 218 4.49 10.56 5.04
C MET A 218 3.41 10.86 6.10
N GLY A 219 2.32 11.53 5.71
CA GLY A 219 1.18 11.77 6.59
C GLY A 219 0.55 10.47 7.10
N VAL A 220 0.36 9.50 6.20
CA VAL A 220 -0.14 8.14 6.51
C VAL A 220 0.79 7.43 7.50
N LEU A 221 2.09 7.39 7.24
CA LEU A 221 3.09 6.79 8.14
C LEU A 221 3.05 7.44 9.52
N SER A 222 2.88 8.77 9.60
CA SER A 222 2.84 9.49 10.87
C SER A 222 1.69 9.06 11.77
N CYS A 223 0.54 8.68 11.21
CA CYS A 223 -0.60 8.17 11.97
C CYS A 223 -0.29 6.84 12.68
N ILE A 224 0.65 6.04 12.13
CA ILE A 224 1.03 4.74 12.68
C ILE A 224 2.26 4.85 13.59
N ALA A 225 3.31 5.49 13.08
CA ALA A 225 4.69 5.30 13.52
C ALA A 225 5.24 6.39 14.45
N MET A 226 4.57 7.56 14.52
CA MET A 226 5.07 8.67 15.37
C MET A 226 5.28 8.22 16.82
N ASN A 227 6.39 8.64 17.42
CA ASN A 227 6.71 8.35 18.82
C ASN A 227 7.34 9.58 19.47
N GLN A 228 6.52 10.63 19.63
CA GLN A 228 6.88 11.89 20.29
C GLN A 228 5.91 12.14 21.44
N PRO A 229 6.17 11.63 22.66
CA PRO A 229 5.29 11.74 23.80
C PRO A 229 4.86 13.19 24.08
N ASN A 230 3.59 13.39 24.44
CA ASN A 230 2.93 14.68 24.70
C ASN A 230 2.80 15.61 23.47
N MET A 231 3.35 15.22 22.32
CA MET A 231 3.24 15.97 21.07
C MET A 231 2.37 15.21 20.07
N MET A 232 2.80 14.04 19.63
CA MET A 232 2.05 13.12 18.78
C MET A 232 2.65 11.71 18.90
N THR A 233 1.82 10.73 19.27
CA THR A 233 2.16 9.32 19.21
C THR A 233 1.18 8.60 18.31
N GLY A 234 1.69 7.81 17.37
CA GLY A 234 0.90 7.00 16.44
C GLY A 234 0.32 5.76 17.09
N THR A 235 -0.35 4.96 16.27
CA THR A 235 -1.12 3.80 16.74
C THR A 235 -0.28 2.52 16.93
N ALA A 236 0.93 2.44 16.32
CA ALA A 236 1.90 1.35 16.54
C ALA A 236 3.33 1.92 16.54
N PRO A 237 3.68 2.74 17.54
CA PRO A 237 4.92 3.53 17.53
C PRO A 237 6.19 2.67 17.71
N ASP A 238 6.06 1.42 18.15
CA ASP A 238 7.19 0.52 18.41
C ASP A 238 7.29 -0.59 17.33
N ALA A 239 6.48 -0.51 16.25
CA ALA A 239 6.55 -1.39 15.10
C ALA A 239 7.74 -1.07 14.17
N SER A 240 8.05 -2.00 13.27
CA SER A 240 9.05 -1.80 12.20
C SER A 240 8.36 -1.62 10.85
N PHE A 241 8.97 -0.85 9.92
CA PHE A 241 8.29 -0.41 8.71
C PHE A 241 9.05 -0.71 7.43
N TRP A 242 8.33 -1.17 6.39
CA TRP A 242 8.74 -1.09 5.00
C TRP A 242 7.96 0.03 4.31
N LEU A 243 8.66 0.90 3.57
CA LEU A 243 8.07 2.01 2.83
C LEU A 243 8.08 1.68 1.34
N LEU A 244 6.90 1.56 0.74
CA LEU A 244 6.75 1.05 -0.63
C LEU A 244 5.95 2.06 -1.46
N ARG A 245 6.54 2.56 -2.57
CA ARG A 245 5.82 3.43 -3.50
C ARG A 245 5.24 2.64 -4.65
N SER A 246 3.96 2.80 -4.91
CA SER A 246 3.25 2.16 -6.02
C SER A 246 2.33 3.09 -6.80
N GLU A 247 2.26 4.38 -6.44
CA GLU A 247 1.38 5.36 -7.07
C GLU A 247 2.16 6.51 -7.71
N ASP A 248 1.70 6.93 -8.89
CA ASP A 248 2.14 8.11 -9.61
C ASP A 248 1.05 9.20 -9.51
N GLU A 249 1.22 10.17 -8.62
CA GLU A 249 0.25 11.26 -8.41
C GLU A 249 -0.05 12.11 -9.67
N TYR A 250 0.70 11.93 -10.75
CA TYR A 250 0.55 12.70 -11.98
C TYR A 250 -0.30 12.00 -13.04
N SER A 251 -0.66 10.74 -12.83
CA SER A 251 -1.47 9.97 -13.78
C SER A 251 -2.29 8.93 -13.05
N GLU A 252 -3.45 8.59 -13.59
CA GLU A 252 -4.34 7.56 -13.04
C GLU A 252 -4.51 6.48 -14.09
N ASN A 253 -3.71 5.44 -14.03
CA ASN A 253 -3.66 4.40 -15.05
C ASN A 253 -3.67 2.98 -14.46
N LEU A 254 -4.08 1.99 -15.27
CA LEU A 254 -4.12 0.59 -14.84
C LEU A 254 -2.76 0.04 -14.38
N VAL A 255 -1.65 0.62 -14.86
CA VAL A 255 -0.29 0.19 -14.47
C VAL A 255 -0.01 0.35 -12.98
N GLU A 256 -0.69 1.27 -12.30
CA GLU A 256 -0.54 1.46 -10.85
C GLU A 256 -1.01 0.23 -10.06
N GLN A 257 -1.98 -0.50 -10.60
CA GLN A 257 -2.36 -1.78 -10.02
C GLN A 257 -1.26 -2.85 -10.17
N ASP A 258 -0.43 -2.77 -11.22
CA ASP A 258 0.70 -3.67 -11.43
C ASP A 258 1.82 -3.35 -10.42
N TYR A 259 2.09 -2.06 -10.20
CA TYR A 259 3.02 -1.59 -9.18
C TYR A 259 2.57 -1.99 -7.79
N TRP A 260 1.28 -1.79 -7.50
CA TRP A 260 0.69 -2.16 -6.22
C TRP A 260 0.76 -3.67 -5.97
N ALA A 261 0.43 -4.50 -6.97
CA ALA A 261 0.54 -5.95 -6.89
C ALA A 261 1.98 -6.38 -6.57
N ALA A 262 2.97 -5.81 -7.28
CA ALA A 262 4.38 -6.07 -7.02
C ALA A 262 4.81 -5.61 -5.61
N ALA A 263 4.26 -4.49 -5.10
CA ALA A 263 4.54 -3.99 -3.76
C ALA A 263 3.97 -4.91 -2.66
N VAL A 264 2.73 -5.38 -2.81
CA VAL A 264 2.10 -6.33 -1.87
C VAL A 264 2.86 -7.66 -1.83
N GLU A 265 3.23 -8.19 -2.99
CA GLU A 265 4.01 -9.42 -3.11
C GLU A 265 5.45 -9.27 -2.56
N PHE A 266 6.03 -8.08 -2.65
CA PHE A 266 7.30 -7.76 -2.01
C PHE A 266 7.13 -7.73 -0.49
N ALA A 267 6.10 -7.06 0.03
CA ALA A 267 5.77 -7.04 1.46
C ALA A 267 5.61 -8.47 2.02
N ASP A 268 4.94 -9.36 1.28
CA ASP A 268 4.88 -10.79 1.59
C ASP A 268 6.27 -11.41 1.68
N SER A 269 7.10 -11.20 0.67
CA SER A 269 8.41 -11.84 0.53
C SER A 269 9.40 -11.41 1.63
N VAL A 270 9.35 -10.15 2.06
CA VAL A 270 10.21 -9.63 3.14
C VAL A 270 9.68 -9.93 4.54
N GLY A 271 8.44 -10.45 4.64
CA GLY A 271 7.87 -10.93 5.91
C GLY A 271 7.10 -9.86 6.69
N ALA A 272 6.41 -8.94 6.02
CA ALA A 272 5.46 -8.05 6.67
C ALA A 272 4.32 -8.85 7.33
N ASP A 273 3.78 -8.35 8.43
CA ASP A 273 2.61 -8.92 9.12
C ASP A 273 1.34 -8.18 8.69
N VAL A 274 1.40 -6.85 8.69
CA VAL A 274 0.28 -5.99 8.34
C VAL A 274 0.69 -5.09 7.17
N ILE A 275 -0.23 -4.85 6.25
CA ILE A 275 -0.06 -3.91 5.14
C ILE A 275 -1.09 -2.80 5.32
N ASN A 276 -0.65 -1.54 5.26
CA ASN A 276 -1.53 -0.40 5.06
C ASN A 276 -1.49 0.02 3.59
N THR A 277 -2.66 0.18 2.97
CA THR A 277 -2.80 0.83 1.67
C THR A 277 -3.87 1.92 1.76
N SER A 278 -3.47 3.15 1.47
CA SER A 278 -4.36 4.31 1.49
C SER A 278 -4.74 4.77 0.07
N LEU A 279 -4.77 3.81 -0.85
CA LEU A 279 -4.98 3.97 -2.28
C LEU A 279 -6.30 3.32 -2.72
N GLY A 280 -6.83 3.76 -3.88
CA GLY A 280 -8.00 3.10 -4.44
C GLY A 280 -8.48 3.74 -5.74
N TYR A 281 -8.77 2.94 -6.75
CA TYR A 281 -9.03 3.35 -8.13
C TYR A 281 -10.42 3.00 -8.60
N TYR A 282 -11.07 3.88 -9.37
CA TYR A 282 -12.32 3.60 -10.09
C TYR A 282 -12.47 4.46 -11.36
N VAL A 283 -11.72 5.56 -11.47
CA VAL A 283 -11.66 6.43 -12.66
C VAL A 283 -10.23 6.47 -13.12
N PHE A 284 -10.00 6.35 -14.41
CA PHE A 284 -8.69 6.37 -15.04
C PHE A 284 -8.61 7.46 -16.10
N ASP A 285 -7.40 7.90 -16.46
CA ASP A 285 -7.15 8.85 -17.55
C ASP A 285 -7.77 8.35 -18.87
N ASP A 286 -7.64 7.04 -19.15
CA ASP A 286 -8.44 6.38 -20.18
C ASP A 286 -9.80 5.98 -19.59
N HIS A 287 -10.81 6.83 -19.77
CA HIS A 287 -12.16 6.63 -19.25
C HIS A 287 -12.82 5.33 -19.73
N THR A 288 -12.33 4.68 -20.80
CA THR A 288 -12.84 3.37 -21.25
C THR A 288 -12.49 2.25 -20.27
N LYS A 289 -11.54 2.49 -19.37
CA LYS A 289 -11.07 1.60 -18.31
C LYS A 289 -11.76 1.84 -16.97
N ASN A 290 -12.60 2.87 -16.84
CA ASN A 290 -13.31 3.19 -15.61
C ASN A 290 -14.13 1.99 -15.11
N TYR A 291 -14.02 1.72 -13.81
CA TYR A 291 -14.81 0.68 -13.17
C TYR A 291 -16.27 1.09 -13.04
N LYS A 292 -17.13 0.09 -13.08
CA LYS A 292 -18.57 0.18 -12.83
C LYS A 292 -18.90 -0.51 -11.51
N TYR A 293 -20.07 -0.24 -10.98
CA TYR A 293 -20.51 -0.88 -9.74
C TYR A 293 -20.48 -2.42 -9.84
N CYS A 294 -20.84 -3.00 -10.99
CA CYS A 294 -20.79 -4.45 -11.19
C CYS A 294 -19.38 -5.06 -11.05
N ASP A 295 -18.33 -4.25 -11.11
CA ASP A 295 -16.94 -4.68 -11.02
C ASP A 295 -16.46 -4.81 -9.56
N LEU A 296 -17.26 -4.27 -8.60
CA LEU A 296 -16.92 -4.31 -7.17
C LEU A 296 -17.29 -5.67 -6.54
N ASN A 297 -16.61 -6.71 -6.92
CA ASN A 297 -16.86 -8.10 -6.50
C ASN A 297 -15.63 -8.80 -5.90
N GLY A 298 -14.53 -8.08 -5.71
CA GLY A 298 -13.26 -8.61 -5.19
C GLY A 298 -12.42 -9.39 -6.21
N HIS A 299 -12.90 -9.54 -7.46
CA HIS A 299 -12.25 -10.38 -8.48
C HIS A 299 -11.99 -9.67 -9.80
N HIS A 300 -12.67 -8.55 -10.09
CA HIS A 300 -12.53 -7.86 -11.37
C HIS A 300 -11.21 -7.10 -11.47
N ALA A 301 -10.96 -6.15 -10.58
CA ALA A 301 -9.72 -5.39 -10.54
C ALA A 301 -8.52 -6.28 -10.20
N LEU A 302 -7.36 -6.05 -10.85
CA LEU A 302 -6.14 -6.79 -10.51
C LEU A 302 -5.82 -6.66 -9.02
N MET A 303 -5.82 -5.42 -8.50
CA MET A 303 -5.49 -5.20 -7.10
C MET A 303 -6.49 -5.83 -6.12
N SER A 304 -7.78 -5.99 -6.49
CA SER A 304 -8.74 -6.71 -5.65
C SER A 304 -8.47 -8.21 -5.61
N ARG A 305 -8.07 -8.81 -6.75
CA ARG A 305 -7.65 -10.22 -6.80
C ARG A 305 -6.41 -10.48 -5.95
N GLU A 306 -5.44 -9.58 -6.03
CA GLU A 306 -4.21 -9.66 -5.24
C GLU A 306 -4.50 -9.43 -3.74
N ALA A 307 -5.31 -8.43 -3.41
CA ALA A 307 -5.73 -8.14 -2.04
C ALA A 307 -6.43 -9.32 -1.37
N SER A 308 -7.30 -10.02 -2.12
CA SER A 308 -8.03 -11.20 -1.62
C SER A 308 -7.10 -12.37 -1.24
N LYS A 309 -5.88 -12.42 -1.80
CA LYS A 309 -4.88 -13.45 -1.49
C LYS A 309 -4.05 -13.14 -0.23
N VAL A 310 -4.00 -11.88 0.21
CA VAL A 310 -3.09 -11.42 1.28
C VAL A 310 -3.26 -12.22 2.57
N ALA A 311 -4.51 -12.45 2.99
CA ALA A 311 -4.79 -13.21 4.22
C ALA A 311 -4.44 -14.71 4.08
N ASP A 312 -4.49 -15.27 2.87
CA ASP A 312 -4.05 -16.64 2.58
C ASP A 312 -2.53 -16.79 2.61
N LYS A 313 -1.81 -15.67 2.51
CA LYS A 313 -0.36 -15.61 2.72
C LYS A 313 0.01 -15.26 4.18
N GLY A 314 -0.98 -15.12 5.05
CA GLY A 314 -0.79 -14.92 6.48
C GLY A 314 -0.56 -13.46 6.89
N MET A 315 -0.94 -12.48 6.07
CA MET A 315 -0.87 -11.06 6.37
C MET A 315 -2.26 -10.45 6.52
N VAL A 316 -2.37 -9.35 7.25
CA VAL A 316 -3.58 -8.52 7.26
C VAL A 316 -3.38 -7.30 6.36
N LEU A 317 -4.28 -7.14 5.38
CA LEU A 317 -4.37 -5.92 4.59
C LEU A 317 -5.44 -5.01 5.20
N VAL A 318 -5.03 -3.80 5.57
CA VAL A 318 -5.90 -2.71 5.98
C VAL A 318 -5.91 -1.68 4.87
N CYS A 319 -7.09 -1.37 4.33
CA CYS A 319 -7.21 -0.44 3.21
C CYS A 319 -8.30 0.60 3.43
N SER A 320 -8.11 1.77 2.82
CA SER A 320 -9.09 2.85 2.81
C SER A 320 -10.33 2.48 1.99
N ALA A 321 -11.52 2.92 2.44
CA ALA A 321 -12.77 2.66 1.72
C ALA A 321 -12.93 3.53 0.46
N GLY A 322 -12.18 4.64 0.36
CA GLY A 322 -12.31 5.65 -0.68
C GLY A 322 -13.04 6.91 -0.20
N ASN A 323 -12.95 7.98 -0.98
CA ASN A 323 -13.41 9.33 -0.61
C ASN A 323 -14.54 9.83 -1.55
N ALA A 324 -15.28 8.93 -2.16
CA ALA A 324 -16.29 9.25 -3.17
C ALA A 324 -17.72 9.49 -2.60
N GLY A 325 -17.89 9.50 -1.27
CA GLY A 325 -19.20 9.56 -0.62
C GLY A 325 -20.09 10.73 -1.03
N MET A 326 -19.52 11.90 -1.35
CA MET A 326 -20.25 13.06 -1.84
C MET A 326 -20.41 13.12 -3.38
N GLY A 327 -19.66 12.27 -4.08
CA GLY A 327 -19.67 12.21 -5.56
C GLY A 327 -20.77 11.28 -6.09
N PRO A 328 -20.87 11.17 -7.41
CA PRO A 328 -21.84 10.27 -8.06
C PRO A 328 -21.52 8.78 -7.82
N TRP A 329 -20.24 8.42 -7.62
CA TRP A 329 -19.81 7.05 -7.38
C TRP A 329 -20.30 6.50 -6.03
N LYS A 330 -20.11 7.23 -4.95
CA LYS A 330 -20.49 6.93 -3.55
C LYS A 330 -19.92 5.64 -2.96
N LYS A 331 -19.55 4.69 -3.79
CA LYS A 331 -19.15 3.34 -3.40
C LYS A 331 -17.69 3.26 -2.99
N ILE A 332 -17.35 2.18 -2.28
CA ILE A 332 -15.97 1.80 -2.02
C ILE A 332 -15.19 1.70 -3.34
N THR A 333 -13.87 1.80 -3.24
CA THR A 333 -12.98 1.66 -4.39
C THR A 333 -12.10 0.41 -4.24
N PRO A 334 -11.78 -0.33 -5.33
CA PRO A 334 -10.74 -1.35 -5.27
C PRO A 334 -9.43 -0.82 -4.66
N PRO A 335 -8.77 -1.57 -3.75
CA PRO A 335 -9.02 -2.96 -3.38
C PRO A 335 -9.96 -3.13 -2.19
N GLY A 336 -10.68 -2.10 -1.74
CA GLY A 336 -11.59 -2.16 -0.60
C GLY A 336 -12.78 -3.13 -0.78
N ASP A 337 -13.07 -3.53 -2.01
CA ASP A 337 -14.07 -4.55 -2.35
C ASP A 337 -13.57 -5.99 -2.20
N ALA A 338 -12.27 -6.20 -1.96
CA ALA A 338 -11.67 -7.51 -1.87
C ALA A 338 -12.17 -8.32 -0.64
N GLU A 339 -12.04 -9.64 -0.72
CA GLU A 339 -12.33 -10.55 0.39
C GLU A 339 -11.17 -10.55 1.40
N ASN A 340 -11.47 -10.86 2.65
CA ASN A 340 -10.47 -11.03 3.70
C ASN A 340 -9.51 -9.83 3.87
N VAL A 341 -9.97 -8.63 3.53
CA VAL A 341 -9.29 -7.37 3.83
C VAL A 341 -10.09 -6.57 4.86
N LEU A 342 -9.43 -5.73 5.62
CA LEU A 342 -10.07 -4.83 6.56
C LEU A 342 -10.23 -3.45 5.90
N THR A 343 -11.39 -3.18 5.31
CA THR A 343 -11.70 -1.92 4.64
C THR A 343 -12.22 -0.91 5.66
N VAL A 344 -11.61 0.27 5.71
CA VAL A 344 -11.85 1.26 6.77
C VAL A 344 -12.50 2.52 6.22
N GLY A 345 -13.71 2.83 6.70
CA GLY A 345 -14.41 4.08 6.46
C GLY A 345 -13.96 5.19 7.43
N ALA A 346 -14.30 6.43 7.10
CA ALA A 346 -13.88 7.59 7.87
C ALA A 346 -15.00 8.18 8.73
N ILE A 347 -14.68 8.45 10.01
CA ILE A 347 -15.50 9.22 10.96
C ILE A 347 -14.73 10.42 11.49
N ASP A 348 -15.42 11.34 12.15
CA ASP A 348 -14.81 12.39 12.97
C ASP A 348 -14.45 11.88 14.38
N LYS A 349 -13.82 12.74 15.19
CA LYS A 349 -13.44 12.45 16.59
C LYS A 349 -14.62 12.22 17.54
N LYS A 350 -15.87 12.43 17.07
CA LYS A 350 -17.11 12.17 17.83
C LYS A 350 -17.82 10.89 17.39
N GLY A 351 -17.30 10.19 16.36
CA GLY A 351 -17.90 8.99 15.80
C GLY A 351 -18.94 9.24 14.70
N VAL A 352 -19.04 10.48 14.18
CA VAL A 352 -19.96 10.83 13.10
C VAL A 352 -19.28 10.55 11.75
N LEU A 353 -20.00 9.90 10.82
CA LEU A 353 -19.50 9.59 9.49
C LEU A 353 -19.00 10.85 8.76
N ALA A 354 -17.81 10.76 8.19
CA ALA A 354 -17.29 11.80 7.31
C ALA A 354 -18.08 11.82 6.00
N PRO A 355 -18.58 12.97 5.52
CA PRO A 355 -19.42 13.03 4.32
C PRO A 355 -18.77 12.44 3.08
N PHE A 356 -17.45 12.53 2.96
CA PHE A 356 -16.68 12.00 1.84
C PHE A 356 -16.46 10.47 1.92
N SER A 357 -16.67 9.84 3.09
CA SER A 357 -16.39 8.40 3.23
C SER A 357 -17.23 7.59 2.25
N SER A 358 -16.57 6.78 1.43
CA SER A 358 -17.23 5.84 0.55
C SER A 358 -17.99 4.79 1.34
N ILE A 359 -19.11 4.32 0.77
CA ILE A 359 -20.00 3.33 1.39
C ILE A 359 -20.09 2.08 0.52
N GLY A 360 -20.46 0.94 1.14
CA GLY A 360 -20.72 -0.30 0.41
C GLY A 360 -22.13 -0.31 -0.19
N ASN A 361 -22.63 -1.44 -0.54
CA ASN A 361 -22.08 -2.79 -0.45
C ASN A 361 -21.25 -3.16 -1.70
N THR A 362 -20.60 -4.32 -1.69
CA THR A 362 -20.10 -4.96 -2.90
C THR A 362 -21.28 -5.53 -3.72
N THR A 363 -21.03 -5.91 -4.98
CA THR A 363 -22.09 -6.46 -5.86
C THR A 363 -22.55 -7.86 -5.44
N ASP A 364 -21.70 -8.59 -4.73
CA ASP A 364 -22.01 -9.88 -4.10
C ASP A 364 -22.56 -9.73 -2.66
N ASN A 365 -23.00 -8.52 -2.30
CA ASN A 365 -23.65 -8.15 -1.04
C ASN A 365 -22.81 -8.33 0.24
N ARG A 366 -21.49 -8.35 0.16
CA ARG A 366 -20.65 -8.25 1.36
C ARG A 366 -20.75 -6.85 1.96
N ILE A 367 -20.82 -6.81 3.30
CA ILE A 367 -20.77 -5.53 4.05
C ILE A 367 -19.41 -4.91 3.88
N LYS A 368 -19.39 -3.65 3.41
CA LYS A 368 -18.23 -2.77 3.32
C LYS A 368 -18.68 -1.31 3.58
N PRO A 369 -17.81 -0.46 4.18
CA PRO A 369 -16.54 -0.83 4.79
C PRO A 369 -16.74 -1.88 5.89
N ASP A 370 -15.64 -2.51 6.34
CA ASP A 370 -15.72 -3.44 7.47
C ASP A 370 -15.91 -2.70 8.79
N VAL A 371 -15.11 -1.65 8.99
CA VAL A 371 -15.10 -0.85 10.22
C VAL A 371 -14.85 0.62 9.89
N VAL A 372 -14.91 1.48 10.90
CA VAL A 372 -14.60 2.90 10.75
C VAL A 372 -13.56 3.36 11.78
N ALA A 373 -12.76 4.36 11.39
CA ALA A 373 -11.81 5.04 12.27
C ALA A 373 -11.77 6.55 11.95
N VAL A 374 -11.05 7.34 12.77
CA VAL A 374 -10.96 8.79 12.56
C VAL A 374 -10.24 9.07 11.24
N GLY A 375 -10.93 9.74 10.31
CA GLY A 375 -10.41 10.16 9.01
C GLY A 375 -10.84 11.60 8.66
N LEU A 376 -11.75 12.19 9.42
CA LEU A 376 -12.09 13.61 9.30
C LEU A 376 -11.34 14.39 10.40
N LYS A 377 -10.46 15.30 9.97
CA LYS A 377 -9.50 16.00 10.83
C LYS A 377 -8.68 15.04 11.68
N ALA A 378 -8.18 13.98 11.04
CA ALA A 378 -7.21 13.08 11.65
C ALA A 378 -5.89 13.81 11.88
N ASP A 379 -5.34 13.71 13.09
CA ASP A 379 -4.06 14.33 13.41
C ASP A 379 -2.91 13.59 12.74
N LEU A 380 -2.00 14.35 12.14
CA LEU A 380 -0.84 13.84 11.41
C LEU A 380 0.32 14.84 11.44
N MET A 381 1.48 14.38 11.00
CA MET A 381 2.62 15.25 10.69
C MET A 381 2.47 15.82 9.29
N ARG A 382 2.93 17.06 9.09
CA ARG A 382 3.08 17.68 7.77
C ARG A 382 4.51 17.52 7.27
N SER A 383 4.70 17.64 5.95
CA SER A 383 6.02 17.51 5.29
C SER A 383 7.06 18.52 5.76
N ASP A 384 6.62 19.63 6.33
CA ASP A 384 7.48 20.65 6.95
C ASP A 384 7.95 20.30 8.38
N GLY A 385 7.51 19.17 8.93
CA GLY A 385 7.82 18.73 10.30
C GLY A 385 6.90 19.31 11.38
N GLY A 386 5.86 20.05 11.01
CA GLY A 386 4.84 20.57 11.92
C GLY A 386 3.70 19.56 12.13
N GLN A 387 2.97 19.76 13.22
CA GLN A 387 1.70 19.08 13.46
C GLN A 387 0.60 19.65 12.57
N GLY A 388 -0.32 18.80 12.13
CA GLY A 388 -1.45 19.20 11.33
C GLY A 388 -2.60 18.21 11.38
N TYR A 389 -3.50 18.30 10.43
CA TYR A 389 -4.59 17.33 10.26
C TYR A 389 -4.89 17.10 8.78
N GLY A 390 -5.40 15.90 8.49
CA GLY A 390 -5.84 15.50 7.16
C GLY A 390 -7.29 15.02 7.14
N ASN A 391 -7.88 15.00 5.94
CA ASN A 391 -9.21 14.47 5.69
C ASN A 391 -9.12 13.37 4.61
N GLY A 392 -9.60 12.19 4.94
CA GLY A 392 -9.61 11.05 4.03
C GLY A 392 -9.73 9.73 4.77
N THR A 393 -10.34 8.75 4.13
CA THR A 393 -10.25 7.34 4.55
C THR A 393 -8.79 6.87 4.54
N SER A 394 -7.93 7.57 3.78
CA SER A 394 -6.48 7.39 3.75
C SER A 394 -5.80 7.59 5.11
N PHE A 395 -6.43 8.31 6.05
CA PHE A 395 -5.93 8.45 7.42
C PHE A 395 -6.65 7.56 8.41
N ALA A 396 -7.90 7.18 8.13
CA ALA A 396 -8.62 6.18 8.92
C ALA A 396 -7.96 4.79 8.83
N SER A 397 -7.52 4.40 7.63
CA SER A 397 -6.83 3.13 7.38
C SER A 397 -5.55 2.96 8.21
N PRO A 398 -4.58 3.88 8.20
CA PRO A 398 -3.37 3.73 8.99
C PRO A 398 -3.61 3.74 10.50
N ILE A 399 -4.55 4.57 10.99
CA ILE A 399 -4.94 4.55 12.41
C ILE A 399 -5.41 3.14 12.80
N MET A 400 -6.25 2.52 11.98
CA MET A 400 -6.72 1.15 12.20
C MET A 400 -5.59 0.13 12.01
N CYS A 401 -4.72 0.30 11.03
CA CYS A 401 -3.59 -0.58 10.74
C CYS A 401 -2.67 -0.76 11.95
N GLY A 402 -2.27 0.35 12.59
CA GLY A 402 -1.44 0.28 13.78
C GLY A 402 -2.18 -0.38 14.96
N MET A 403 -3.48 -0.12 15.14
CA MET A 403 -4.28 -0.79 16.17
C MET A 403 -4.37 -2.31 15.93
N VAL A 404 -4.50 -2.73 14.66
CA VAL A 404 -4.49 -4.15 14.26
C VAL A 404 -3.13 -4.79 14.58
N ALA A 405 -2.03 -4.09 14.32
CA ALA A 405 -0.70 -4.58 14.66
C ALA A 405 -0.53 -4.78 16.18
N CYS A 406 -0.94 -3.81 17.00
CA CYS A 406 -0.92 -3.93 18.46
C CYS A 406 -1.83 -5.05 18.98
N LEU A 407 -3.00 -5.22 18.38
CA LEU A 407 -3.90 -6.33 18.74
C LEU A 407 -3.29 -7.69 18.36
N TRP A 408 -2.59 -7.77 17.22
CA TRP A 408 -1.96 -9.03 16.81
C TRP A 408 -0.73 -9.38 17.67
N GLU A 409 0.05 -8.37 18.07
CA GLU A 409 1.08 -8.53 19.11
C GLU A 409 0.48 -9.16 20.39
N ALA A 410 -0.67 -8.64 20.84
CA ALA A 410 -1.38 -9.14 22.02
C ALA A 410 -2.03 -10.52 21.80
N CYS A 411 -2.34 -10.89 20.56
CA CYS A 411 -3.05 -12.11 20.19
C CYS A 411 -2.26 -12.98 19.20
N PRO A 412 -1.01 -13.42 19.57
CA PRO A 412 -0.06 -13.95 18.61
C PRO A 412 -0.41 -15.33 18.02
N LYS A 413 -1.44 -16.01 18.52
CA LYS A 413 -1.87 -17.32 18.00
C LYS A 413 -2.93 -17.22 16.91
N LEU A 414 -3.51 -16.03 16.68
CA LEU A 414 -4.51 -15.85 15.65
C LEU A 414 -3.89 -15.84 14.26
N THR A 415 -4.59 -16.46 13.33
CA THR A 415 -4.34 -16.27 11.90
C THR A 415 -4.82 -14.88 11.45
N ALA A 416 -4.36 -14.43 10.30
CA ALA A 416 -4.80 -13.15 9.71
C ALA A 416 -6.34 -13.06 9.58
N LYS A 417 -6.99 -14.11 9.11
CA LYS A 417 -8.45 -14.16 8.96
C LYS A 417 -9.19 -14.10 10.30
N GLU A 418 -8.70 -14.81 11.30
CA GLU A 418 -9.27 -14.77 12.66
C GLU A 418 -9.12 -13.39 13.29
N LEU A 419 -7.97 -12.73 13.08
CA LEU A 419 -7.73 -11.37 13.58
C LEU A 419 -8.69 -10.37 12.93
N ILE A 420 -8.84 -10.40 11.59
CA ILE A 420 -9.80 -9.56 10.87
C ILE A 420 -11.21 -9.75 11.43
N ASN A 421 -11.61 -11.01 11.64
CA ASN A 421 -12.93 -11.31 12.19
C ASN A 421 -13.07 -10.81 13.64
N LEU A 422 -12.05 -10.98 14.48
CA LEU A 422 -12.05 -10.48 15.85
C LEU A 422 -12.22 -8.96 15.92
N VAL A 423 -11.55 -8.22 15.03
CA VAL A 423 -11.70 -6.76 14.90
C VAL A 423 -13.14 -6.40 14.54
N ARG A 424 -13.74 -7.07 13.52
CA ARG A 424 -15.15 -6.87 13.13
C ARG A 424 -16.10 -7.14 14.30
N GLN A 425 -15.91 -8.25 15.03
CA GLN A 425 -16.76 -8.67 16.14
C GLN A 425 -16.62 -7.80 17.40
N SER A 426 -15.58 -6.96 17.47
CA SER A 426 -15.42 -5.99 18.55
C SER A 426 -16.17 -4.69 18.33
N GLY A 427 -16.67 -4.45 17.12
CA GLY A 427 -17.33 -3.22 16.72
C GLY A 427 -18.60 -2.90 17.50
N ASP A 428 -18.90 -1.62 17.66
CA ASP A 428 -20.08 -1.12 18.39
C ASP A 428 -21.41 -1.35 17.66
N ARG A 429 -21.36 -1.77 16.37
CA ARG A 429 -22.51 -2.09 15.52
C ARG A 429 -22.60 -3.58 15.15
N VAL A 430 -21.87 -4.45 15.82
CA VAL A 430 -21.82 -5.89 15.49
C VAL A 430 -23.20 -6.57 15.50
N ALA A 431 -24.15 -6.09 16.30
CA ALA A 431 -25.50 -6.64 16.36
C ALA A 431 -26.35 -6.33 15.10
N CYS A 432 -26.02 -5.23 14.39
CA CYS A 432 -26.73 -4.80 13.19
C CYS A 432 -25.76 -4.03 12.29
N PRO A 433 -24.80 -4.69 11.64
CA PRO A 433 -23.84 -4.04 10.76
C PRO A 433 -24.52 -3.54 9.49
N ASP A 434 -24.01 -2.44 8.94
CA ASP A 434 -24.55 -1.79 7.75
C ASP A 434 -23.49 -1.47 6.70
N ASN A 435 -23.89 -0.97 5.55
CA ASN A 435 -23.00 -0.62 4.45
C ASN A 435 -22.42 0.81 4.54
N ILE A 436 -22.58 1.48 5.68
CA ILE A 436 -22.13 2.86 5.94
C ILE A 436 -21.01 2.86 6.97
N TYR A 437 -21.22 2.21 8.10
CA TYR A 437 -20.27 2.09 9.20
C TYR A 437 -19.63 0.69 9.29
N GLY A 438 -20.12 -0.28 8.51
CA GLY A 438 -19.74 -1.67 8.67
C GLY A 438 -20.14 -2.21 10.02
N TYR A 439 -19.22 -2.87 10.70
CA TYR A 439 -19.38 -3.32 12.09
C TYR A 439 -19.17 -2.19 13.12
N GLY A 440 -18.98 -0.95 12.66
CA GLY A 440 -18.82 0.24 13.50
C GLY A 440 -17.39 0.51 13.93
N ILE A 441 -17.25 1.18 15.08
CA ILE A 441 -15.94 1.50 15.68
C ILE A 441 -15.47 0.28 16.48
N PRO A 442 -14.34 -0.35 16.13
CA PRO A 442 -13.82 -1.49 16.88
C PRO A 442 -13.34 -1.07 18.29
N ASP A 443 -13.65 -1.89 19.27
CA ASP A 443 -13.07 -1.80 20.62
C ASP A 443 -11.90 -2.81 20.73
N MET A 444 -10.68 -2.32 20.60
CA MET A 444 -9.47 -3.15 20.60
C MET A 444 -9.23 -3.83 21.94
N TRP A 445 -9.62 -3.19 23.05
CA TRP A 445 -9.51 -3.79 24.37
C TRP A 445 -10.50 -4.94 24.56
N LYS A 446 -11.75 -4.75 24.13
CA LYS A 446 -12.78 -5.82 24.12
C LYS A 446 -12.32 -7.00 23.27
N ALA A 447 -11.75 -6.75 22.08
CA ALA A 447 -11.20 -7.78 21.22
C ALA A 447 -10.13 -8.61 21.94
N TYR A 448 -9.16 -7.96 22.60
CA TYR A 448 -8.15 -8.64 23.40
C TYR A 448 -8.73 -9.44 24.56
N GLN A 449 -9.72 -8.88 25.28
CA GLN A 449 -10.39 -9.60 26.39
C GLN A 449 -11.14 -10.83 25.90
N THR A 450 -11.80 -10.75 24.74
CA THR A 450 -12.49 -11.89 24.09
C THR A 450 -11.48 -13.00 23.79
N TYR A 451 -10.38 -12.66 23.11
CA TYR A 451 -9.31 -13.63 22.83
C TYR A 451 -8.77 -14.32 24.10
N LYS A 452 -8.51 -13.56 25.18
CA LYS A 452 -8.05 -14.14 26.47
C LYS A 452 -9.08 -15.08 27.07
N SER A 453 -10.37 -14.72 26.99
CA SER A 453 -11.44 -15.57 27.51
C SER A 453 -11.53 -16.91 26.76
N ASP A 454 -11.31 -16.88 25.44
CA ASP A 454 -11.37 -18.10 24.62
C ASP A 454 -10.15 -19.00 24.80
N LEU A 455 -8.99 -18.45 25.14
CA LEU A 455 -7.81 -19.24 25.51
C LEU A 455 -7.95 -20.00 26.85
N ASN A 456 -8.87 -19.54 27.71
CA ASN A 456 -9.10 -20.13 29.03
C ASN A 456 -10.25 -21.17 29.06
N LYS A 457 -10.92 -21.39 27.91
CA LYS A 457 -11.93 -22.42 27.70
C LYS A 457 -11.30 -23.71 27.15
#